data_7548a9989cd2de40d458a0d9524f0d13
#
_entry.id   7548a9989cd2de40d458a0d9524f0d13
#
_cell.length_a   1.000
_cell.length_b   1.000
_cell.length_c   1.000
_cell.angle_alpha   90.00
_cell.angle_beta   90.00
_cell.angle_gamma   90.00
#
_symmetry.space_group_name_H-M   'P 1'
#
loop_
_entity.id
_entity.type
_entity.pdbx_description
1 polymer ?
#
loop_
_entity_poly.entity_id
_entity_poly.type
_entity_poly.pdbx_seq_one_letter_code
_entity_poly.pdbx_strand_id
1 'polypeptide(L)'
;IMDLDIAINEMQMKAFMGDMKLQEKLQHKIERKKELMHKREERIAEMGQMTEVSPKEPEIIGCAYVVPLSQVEYEQHFHMKRDEEVEAIAMQFAMEYETSQGRTPEDVSEQNLGYDIKSIDAYEMKRYIEVKGRATTDGVILSENEWNRLAQLGNKAWLYIVVNCKTTPTLYRIQNPAERLSFEKMSKGVQYYLPLEEWQQKYIKE
;
A
#
# COMPACT_ATOMS: atom_id res chain seq x y z
N ILE A 1 6.38 17.38 16.91
CA ILE A 1 6.54 17.94 18.26
C ILE A 1 7.30 19.26 18.18
N MET A 2 8.43 19.35 17.52
CA MET A 2 9.22 20.61 17.36
C MET A 2 8.38 21.78 16.84
N ASP A 3 7.61 21.60 15.78
CA ASP A 3 6.75 22.65 15.23
C ASP A 3 5.66 23.09 16.22
N LEU A 4 5.22 22.18 17.09
CA LEU A 4 4.25 22.48 18.14
C LEU A 4 4.90 23.30 19.27
N ASP A 5 6.16 23.07 19.57
CA ASP A 5 6.91 23.82 20.57
C ASP A 5 7.12 25.27 20.14
N ILE A 6 7.48 25.47 18.88
CA ILE A 6 7.63 26.81 18.28
C ILE A 6 6.28 27.55 18.36
N ALA A 7 5.18 26.91 17.91
CA ALA A 7 3.86 27.51 17.93
C ALA A 7 3.35 27.81 19.35
N ILE A 8 3.67 26.99 20.35
CA ILE A 8 3.34 27.21 21.75
C ILE A 8 4.10 28.43 22.29
N ASN A 9 5.42 28.51 22.05
CA ASN A 9 6.25 29.63 22.49
C ASN A 9 5.80 30.96 21.89
N GLU A 10 5.48 30.99 20.59
CA GLU A 10 4.96 32.18 19.93
C GLU A 10 3.60 32.63 20.50
N MET A 11 2.71 31.65 20.82
CA MET A 11 1.41 31.94 21.41
C MET A 11 1.54 32.39 22.88
N GLN A 12 2.48 31.85 23.65
CA GLN A 12 2.73 32.28 25.03
C GLN A 12 3.16 33.75 25.09
N MET A 13 4.05 34.16 24.17
CA MET A 13 4.49 35.57 24.06
C MET A 13 3.32 36.50 23.76
N LYS A 14 2.38 36.07 22.88
CA LYS A 14 1.20 36.86 22.50
C LYS A 14 0.10 36.83 23.57
N ALA A 15 -0.10 35.70 24.25
CA ALA A 15 -1.11 35.53 25.32
C ALA A 15 -0.79 36.37 26.57
N PHE A 16 0.48 36.70 26.81
CA PHE A 16 0.88 37.62 27.90
C PHE A 16 0.29 39.01 27.76
N MET A 17 -0.22 39.35 26.57
CA MET A 17 -0.90 40.65 26.27
C MET A 17 -2.44 40.65 26.56
N GLY A 18 -3.01 39.60 27.16
CA GLY A 18 -4.34 39.62 27.73
C GLY A 18 -5.50 39.16 26.83
N ASP A 19 -5.23 38.41 25.77
CA ASP A 19 -6.27 37.86 24.90
C ASP A 19 -6.76 36.48 25.39
N MET A 20 -7.96 36.45 25.99
CA MET A 20 -8.57 35.22 26.54
C MET A 20 -8.79 34.12 25.48
N LYS A 21 -9.15 34.49 24.24
CA LYS A 21 -9.32 33.49 23.15
C LYS A 21 -7.99 32.84 22.73
N LEU A 22 -6.90 33.55 22.91
CA LEU A 22 -5.57 33.05 22.64
C LEU A 22 -5.12 32.06 23.75
N GLN A 23 -5.55 32.28 24.97
CA GLN A 23 -5.28 31.38 26.11
C GLN A 23 -5.93 30.00 25.94
N GLU A 24 -7.19 29.94 25.47
CA GLU A 24 -7.86 28.64 25.17
C GLU A 24 -7.11 27.87 24.07
N LYS A 25 -6.75 28.55 23.00
CA LYS A 25 -5.98 27.94 21.90
C LYS A 25 -4.60 27.46 22.35
N LEU A 26 -3.96 28.19 23.22
CA LEU A 26 -2.68 27.81 23.81
C LEU A 26 -2.83 26.56 24.68
N GLN A 27 -3.85 26.51 25.53
CA GLN A 27 -4.15 25.36 26.38
C GLN A 27 -4.38 24.10 25.54
N HIS A 28 -5.18 24.20 24.49
CA HIS A 28 -5.44 23.09 23.57
C HIS A 28 -4.16 22.58 22.87
N LYS A 29 -3.24 23.46 22.49
CA LYS A 29 -1.97 23.06 21.90
C LYS A 29 -1.05 22.38 22.92
N ILE A 30 -1.05 22.85 24.16
CA ILE A 30 -0.29 22.23 25.26
C ILE A 30 -0.82 20.83 25.56
N GLU A 31 -2.12 20.63 25.61
CA GLU A 31 -2.75 19.32 25.79
C GLU A 31 -2.39 18.38 24.63
N ARG A 32 -2.51 18.88 23.41
CA ARG A 32 -2.13 18.12 22.23
C ARG A 32 -0.65 17.68 22.23
N LYS A 33 0.24 18.55 22.70
CA LYS A 33 1.65 18.20 22.89
C LYS A 33 1.80 17.07 23.92
N LYS A 34 1.12 17.16 25.07
CA LYS A 34 1.16 16.12 26.09
C LYS A 34 0.68 14.77 25.57
N GLU A 35 -0.44 14.73 24.83
CA GLU A 35 -0.94 13.51 24.19
C GLU A 35 0.08 12.90 23.22
N LEU A 36 0.72 13.71 22.40
CA LEU A 36 1.72 13.25 21.44
C LEU A 36 2.99 12.73 22.13
N MET A 37 3.39 13.35 23.23
CA MET A 37 4.52 12.89 24.05
C MET A 37 4.20 11.53 24.68
N HIS A 38 3.01 11.39 25.27
CA HIS A 38 2.55 10.13 25.86
C HIS A 38 2.51 9.00 24.83
N LYS A 39 1.90 9.23 23.67
CA LYS A 39 1.90 8.26 22.57
C LYS A 39 3.31 7.89 22.08
N ARG A 40 4.23 8.84 22.09
CA ARG A 40 5.63 8.56 21.73
C ARG A 40 6.29 7.66 22.78
N GLU A 41 6.06 7.91 24.04
CA GLU A 41 6.62 7.10 25.15
C GLU A 41 6.06 5.67 25.12
N GLU A 42 4.74 5.51 24.95
CA GLU A 42 4.10 4.20 24.76
C GLU A 42 4.72 3.44 23.57
N ARG A 43 4.90 4.12 22.43
CA ARG A 43 5.49 3.51 21.24
C ARG A 43 6.96 3.09 21.45
N ILE A 44 7.73 3.88 22.19
CA ILE A 44 9.12 3.54 22.54
C ILE A 44 9.15 2.33 23.48
N ALA A 45 8.23 2.26 24.45
CA ALA A 45 8.12 1.13 25.36
C ALA A 45 7.69 -0.16 24.61
N GLU A 46 6.72 -0.08 23.71
CA GLU A 46 6.32 -1.19 22.83
C GLU A 46 7.49 -1.69 21.98
N MET A 47 8.23 -0.76 21.37
CA MET A 47 9.43 -1.11 20.58
C MET A 47 10.51 -1.78 21.42
N GLY A 48 10.71 -1.32 22.67
CA GLY A 48 11.62 -1.97 23.62
C GLY A 48 11.23 -3.41 23.92
N GLN A 49 9.93 -3.67 24.12
CA GLN A 49 9.42 -5.03 24.33
C GLN A 49 9.54 -5.91 23.08
N MET A 50 9.37 -5.35 21.89
CA MET A 50 9.53 -6.07 20.62
C MET A 50 10.99 -6.43 20.30
N THR A 51 11.96 -5.67 20.83
CA THR A 51 13.40 -5.94 20.63
C THR A 51 13.97 -6.94 21.64
N GLU A 52 13.26 -7.24 22.75
CA GLU A 52 13.60 -8.31 23.69
C GLU A 52 13.15 -9.68 23.15
N VAL A 53 13.60 -10.06 21.97
CA VAL A 53 13.42 -11.42 21.46
C VAL A 53 14.46 -12.31 22.12
N SER A 54 14.07 -12.98 23.21
CA SER A 54 14.85 -14.10 23.74
C SER A 54 14.68 -15.29 22.81
N PRO A 55 15.75 -15.80 22.18
CA PRO A 55 15.65 -17.00 21.36
C PRO A 55 15.21 -18.16 22.26
N LYS A 56 14.05 -18.73 22.00
CA LYS A 56 13.65 -20.01 22.56
C LYS A 56 14.49 -21.11 21.92
N GLU A 57 14.67 -22.22 22.62
CA GLU A 57 15.29 -23.39 22.01
C GLU A 57 14.53 -23.75 20.72
N PRO A 58 15.25 -24.02 19.61
CA PRO A 58 14.60 -24.34 18.36
C PRO A 58 13.85 -25.67 18.48
N GLU A 59 12.53 -25.60 18.29
CA GLU A 59 11.68 -26.78 18.21
C GLU A 59 11.48 -27.15 16.73
N ILE A 60 11.79 -28.40 16.36
CA ILE A 60 11.53 -28.88 15.02
C ILE A 60 10.05 -29.19 14.89
N ILE A 61 9.28 -28.26 14.34
CA ILE A 61 7.82 -28.39 14.12
C ILE A 61 7.48 -29.15 12.85
N GLY A 62 8.47 -29.48 11.99
CA GLY A 62 8.27 -30.28 10.80
C GLY A 62 9.53 -30.35 9.92
N CYS A 63 9.55 -31.33 9.05
CA CYS A 63 10.53 -31.46 7.97
C CYS A 63 9.79 -31.38 6.63
N ALA A 64 10.27 -30.54 5.71
CA ALA A 64 9.77 -30.50 4.33
C ALA A 64 10.84 -31.07 3.39
N TYR A 65 10.45 -32.00 2.53
CA TYR A 65 11.29 -32.45 1.42
C TYR A 65 11.04 -31.54 0.23
N VAL A 66 12.02 -30.72 -0.10
CA VAL A 66 11.90 -29.80 -1.25
C VAL A 66 12.40 -30.53 -2.49
N VAL A 67 11.48 -30.86 -3.38
CA VAL A 67 11.82 -31.38 -4.72
C VAL A 67 11.98 -30.14 -5.63
N PRO A 68 13.15 -29.97 -6.30
CA PRO A 68 13.26 -28.93 -7.30
C PRO A 68 12.28 -29.24 -8.44
N LEU A 69 11.41 -28.29 -8.76
CA LEU A 69 10.61 -28.33 -9.98
C LEU A 69 11.55 -28.43 -11.18
N SER A 70 11.23 -29.28 -12.16
CA SER A 70 11.97 -29.27 -13.42
C SER A 70 11.91 -27.88 -14.04
N GLN A 71 12.92 -27.49 -14.80
CA GLN A 71 12.98 -26.18 -15.43
C GLN A 71 11.73 -25.89 -16.29
N VAL A 72 11.16 -26.92 -16.89
CA VAL A 72 9.94 -26.87 -17.70
C VAL A 72 8.69 -26.59 -16.84
N GLU A 73 8.55 -27.25 -15.69
CA GLU A 73 7.45 -27.00 -14.74
C GLU A 73 7.61 -25.62 -14.08
N TYR A 74 8.84 -25.20 -13.78
CA TYR A 74 9.14 -23.87 -13.29
C TYR A 74 8.74 -22.81 -14.32
N GLU A 75 9.08 -23.01 -15.59
CA GLU A 75 8.74 -22.12 -16.67
C GLU A 75 7.23 -22.09 -16.93
N GLN A 76 6.52 -23.18 -16.84
CA GLN A 76 5.05 -23.22 -17.00
C GLN A 76 4.28 -22.56 -15.86
N HIS A 77 4.77 -22.65 -14.63
CA HIS A 77 4.13 -22.04 -13.47
C HIS A 77 4.57 -20.60 -13.18
N PHE A 78 5.75 -20.19 -13.67
CA PHE A 78 6.38 -18.91 -13.34
C PHE A 78 6.77 -18.07 -14.55
N HIS A 79 6.13 -18.28 -15.71
CA HIS A 79 6.32 -17.44 -16.91
C HIS A 79 5.78 -16.00 -16.75
N MET A 80 5.99 -15.42 -15.59
CA MET A 80 5.79 -13.98 -15.42
C MET A 80 7.10 -13.24 -15.71
N LYS A 81 7.61 -13.42 -16.93
CA LYS A 81 8.71 -12.59 -17.40
C LYS A 81 8.20 -11.16 -17.47
N ARG A 82 8.94 -10.26 -16.87
CA ARG A 82 8.67 -8.83 -16.96
C ARG A 82 8.63 -8.44 -18.44
N ASP A 83 7.51 -7.89 -18.86
CA ASP A 83 7.28 -7.42 -20.23
C ASP A 83 7.00 -5.91 -20.13
N GLU A 84 8.03 -5.13 -20.38
CA GLU A 84 7.98 -3.66 -20.27
C GLU A 84 6.91 -3.03 -21.15
N GLU A 85 6.62 -3.65 -22.32
CA GLU A 85 5.56 -3.19 -23.20
C GLU A 85 4.18 -3.40 -22.57
N VAL A 86 3.94 -4.57 -21.97
CA VAL A 86 2.70 -4.89 -21.24
C VAL A 86 2.50 -3.99 -20.05
N GLU A 87 3.57 -3.73 -19.29
CA GLU A 87 3.55 -2.81 -18.14
C GLU A 87 3.20 -1.38 -18.60
N ALA A 88 3.83 -0.89 -19.64
CA ALA A 88 3.57 0.45 -20.19
C ALA A 88 2.12 0.61 -20.69
N ILE A 89 1.59 -0.40 -21.40
CA ILE A 89 0.19 -0.40 -21.87
C ILE A 89 -0.77 -0.39 -20.65
N ALA A 90 -0.51 -1.21 -19.65
CA ALA A 90 -1.36 -1.29 -18.47
C ALA A 90 -1.37 0.02 -17.68
N MET A 91 -0.20 0.65 -17.52
CA MET A 91 -0.06 1.93 -16.86
C MET A 91 -0.82 3.02 -17.60
N GLN A 92 -0.61 3.12 -18.92
CA GLN A 92 -1.32 4.09 -19.76
C GLN A 92 -2.84 3.91 -19.65
N PHE A 93 -3.32 2.67 -19.77
CA PHE A 93 -4.74 2.36 -19.70
C PHE A 93 -5.36 2.75 -18.35
N ALA A 94 -4.64 2.48 -17.27
CA ALA A 94 -5.06 2.87 -15.91
C ALA A 94 -5.13 4.40 -15.74
N MET A 95 -4.14 5.13 -16.24
CA MET A 95 -4.08 6.59 -16.22
C MET A 95 -5.22 7.23 -17.03
N GLU A 96 -5.47 6.71 -18.24
CA GLU A 96 -6.56 7.16 -19.11
C GLU A 96 -7.92 6.92 -18.44
N TYR A 97 -8.11 5.75 -17.80
CA TYR A 97 -9.32 5.46 -17.06
C TYR A 97 -9.54 6.47 -15.92
N GLU A 98 -8.56 6.74 -15.07
CA GLU A 98 -8.68 7.71 -13.98
C GLU A 98 -9.02 9.11 -14.51
N THR A 99 -8.39 9.52 -15.59
CA THR A 99 -8.67 10.80 -16.27
C THR A 99 -10.10 10.85 -16.79
N SER A 100 -10.59 9.78 -17.42
CA SER A 100 -11.96 9.69 -17.93
C SER A 100 -13.02 9.80 -16.82
N GLN A 101 -12.65 9.41 -15.61
CA GLN A 101 -13.49 9.52 -14.41
C GLN A 101 -13.39 10.90 -13.71
N GLY A 102 -12.77 11.89 -14.36
CA GLY A 102 -12.64 13.25 -13.83
C GLY A 102 -11.61 13.36 -12.69
N ARG A 103 -10.66 12.41 -12.60
CA ARG A 103 -9.57 12.43 -11.63
C ARG A 103 -8.27 12.90 -12.26
N THR A 104 -7.33 13.30 -11.42
CA THR A 104 -5.98 13.69 -11.84
C THR A 104 -5.00 12.62 -11.35
N PRO A 105 -4.62 11.66 -12.21
CA PRO A 105 -3.62 10.66 -11.89
C PRO A 105 -2.21 11.20 -12.05
N GLU A 106 -1.30 10.78 -11.17
CA GLU A 106 0.13 11.06 -11.16
C GLU A 106 0.87 9.72 -11.15
N ASP A 107 1.74 9.48 -12.13
CA ASP A 107 2.63 8.32 -12.14
C ASP A 107 3.75 8.52 -11.12
N VAL A 108 3.85 7.60 -10.16
CA VAL A 108 4.85 7.61 -9.09
C VAL A 108 5.59 6.27 -9.01
N SER A 109 5.51 5.44 -10.04
CA SER A 109 6.08 4.09 -10.09
C SER A 109 7.59 4.06 -9.84
N GLU A 110 8.32 5.08 -10.31
CA GLU A 110 9.77 5.20 -10.09
C GLU A 110 10.14 5.57 -8.65
N GLN A 111 9.20 6.02 -7.84
CA GLN A 111 9.45 6.49 -6.46
C GLN A 111 9.50 5.35 -5.43
N ASN A 112 9.21 4.11 -5.84
CA ASN A 112 9.25 2.91 -5.00
C ASN A 112 8.39 3.02 -3.73
N LEU A 113 7.20 3.61 -3.85
CA LEU A 113 6.28 3.87 -2.75
C LEU A 113 5.38 2.67 -2.40
N GLY A 114 5.46 1.57 -3.18
CA GLY A 114 4.62 0.39 -3.06
C GLY A 114 3.24 0.56 -3.69
N TYR A 115 3.11 1.50 -4.63
CA TYR A 115 2.01 1.70 -5.57
C TYR A 115 2.51 2.55 -6.75
N ASP A 116 1.83 2.47 -7.89
CA ASP A 116 2.29 3.05 -9.16
C ASP A 116 1.64 4.39 -9.48
N ILE A 117 0.36 4.58 -9.11
CA ILE A 117 -0.39 5.79 -9.42
C ILE A 117 -0.98 6.38 -8.15
N LYS A 118 -0.85 7.71 -8.01
CA LYS A 118 -1.59 8.51 -7.06
C LYS A 118 -2.63 9.33 -7.81
N SER A 119 -3.91 9.09 -7.57
CA SER A 119 -5.01 9.77 -8.25
C SER A 119 -5.84 10.58 -7.28
N ILE A 120 -6.23 11.81 -7.69
CA ILE A 120 -6.96 12.75 -6.85
C ILE A 120 -8.21 13.19 -7.61
N ASP A 121 -9.37 13.18 -6.96
CA ASP A 121 -10.60 13.71 -7.53
C ASP A 121 -10.84 15.20 -7.22
N ALA A 122 -11.92 15.77 -7.74
CA ALA A 122 -12.28 17.16 -7.53
C ALA A 122 -12.57 17.53 -6.06
N TYR A 123 -12.77 16.55 -5.19
CA TYR A 123 -12.99 16.70 -3.75
C TYR A 123 -11.72 16.44 -2.92
N GLU A 124 -10.56 16.37 -3.56
CA GLU A 124 -9.26 16.06 -2.96
C GLU A 124 -9.17 14.64 -2.35
N MET A 125 -10.09 13.75 -2.72
CA MET A 125 -10.04 12.35 -2.29
C MET A 125 -8.97 11.60 -3.07
N LYS A 126 -8.06 10.97 -2.35
CA LYS A 126 -6.88 10.30 -2.91
C LYS A 126 -7.13 8.80 -3.05
N ARG A 127 -6.69 8.27 -4.19
CA ARG A 127 -6.52 6.84 -4.44
C ARG A 127 -5.04 6.54 -4.65
N TYR A 128 -4.61 5.41 -4.15
CA TYR A 128 -3.27 4.86 -4.33
C TYR A 128 -3.43 3.54 -5.06
N ILE A 129 -2.94 3.47 -6.27
CA ILE A 129 -3.28 2.41 -7.22
C ILE A 129 -2.02 1.64 -7.55
N GLU A 130 -2.02 0.35 -7.31
CA GLU A 130 -1.06 -0.60 -7.85
C GLU A 130 -1.59 -1.14 -9.17
N VAL A 131 -0.77 -1.16 -10.22
CA VAL A 131 -1.15 -1.59 -11.57
C VAL A 131 -0.44 -2.87 -11.93
N LYS A 132 -1.20 -3.87 -12.38
CA LYS A 132 -0.66 -5.15 -12.87
C LYS A 132 -1.14 -5.40 -14.29
N GLY A 133 -0.18 -5.42 -15.24
CA GLY A 133 -0.42 -5.73 -16.65
C GLY A 133 -0.27 -7.24 -16.93
N ARG A 134 -1.12 -7.76 -17.84
CA ARG A 134 -1.03 -9.12 -18.36
C ARG A 134 -1.26 -9.13 -19.88
N ALA A 135 -0.42 -9.88 -20.61
CA ALA A 135 -0.61 -10.08 -22.04
C ALA A 135 -1.88 -10.88 -22.33
N THR A 136 -2.24 -11.82 -21.45
CA THR A 136 -3.44 -12.65 -21.47
C THR A 136 -4.20 -12.51 -20.15
N THR A 137 -5.28 -13.28 -19.99
CA THR A 137 -6.01 -13.32 -18.71
C THR A 137 -5.37 -14.38 -17.81
N ASP A 138 -4.68 -13.95 -16.74
CA ASP A 138 -3.93 -14.82 -15.84
C ASP A 138 -3.84 -14.20 -14.44
N GLY A 139 -3.30 -14.96 -13.46
CA GLY A 139 -3.03 -14.48 -12.11
C GLY A 139 -1.99 -13.36 -12.08
N VAL A 140 -1.92 -12.63 -10.99
CA VAL A 140 -0.96 -11.53 -10.78
C VAL A 140 -0.11 -11.78 -9.53
N ILE A 141 1.09 -11.21 -9.51
CA ILE A 141 2.00 -11.28 -8.38
C ILE A 141 2.17 -9.88 -7.79
N LEU A 142 2.14 -9.80 -6.47
CA LEU A 142 2.51 -8.62 -5.70
C LEU A 142 3.79 -8.91 -4.92
N SER A 143 4.70 -7.95 -4.90
CA SER A 143 5.84 -7.96 -3.98
C SER A 143 5.37 -7.73 -2.54
N GLU A 144 6.23 -8.03 -1.57
CA GLU A 144 5.95 -7.77 -0.16
C GLU A 144 5.71 -6.27 0.12
N ASN A 145 6.48 -5.40 -0.53
CA ASN A 145 6.35 -3.95 -0.39
C ASN A 145 4.97 -3.46 -0.89
N GLU A 146 4.56 -3.88 -2.08
CA GLU A 146 3.25 -3.56 -2.67
C GLU A 146 2.12 -4.08 -1.78
N TRP A 147 2.19 -5.35 -1.35
CA TRP A 147 1.18 -5.95 -0.48
C TRP A 147 1.03 -5.21 0.84
N ASN A 148 2.16 -4.99 1.54
CA ASN A 148 2.16 -4.29 2.82
C ASN A 148 1.63 -2.85 2.67
N ARG A 149 1.96 -2.19 1.57
CA ARG A 149 1.49 -0.84 1.31
C ARG A 149 -0.01 -0.78 1.04
N LEU A 150 -0.53 -1.70 0.23
CA LEU A 150 -1.96 -1.82 -0.02
C LEU A 150 -2.74 -2.12 1.27
N ALA A 151 -2.23 -3.01 2.12
CA ALA A 151 -2.83 -3.32 3.41
C ALA A 151 -2.86 -2.10 4.35
N GLN A 152 -1.79 -1.31 4.38
CA GLN A 152 -1.68 -0.08 5.17
C GLN A 152 -2.68 1.00 4.75
N LEU A 153 -2.91 1.13 3.44
CA LEU A 153 -3.76 2.16 2.85
C LEU A 153 -5.25 1.82 2.93
N GLY A 154 -5.60 0.55 3.11
CA GLY A 154 -6.98 0.09 3.29
C GLY A 154 -7.93 0.59 2.19
N ASN A 155 -9.00 1.26 2.55
CA ASN A 155 -10.02 1.75 1.60
C ASN A 155 -9.50 2.78 0.58
N LYS A 156 -8.31 3.35 0.76
CA LYS A 156 -7.68 4.24 -0.21
C LYS A 156 -6.81 3.48 -1.21
N ALA A 157 -6.52 2.20 -0.94
CA ALA A 157 -5.76 1.33 -1.82
C ALA A 157 -6.64 0.75 -2.92
N TRP A 158 -6.09 0.68 -4.12
CA TRP A 158 -6.70 0.07 -5.29
C TRP A 158 -5.69 -0.83 -5.98
N LEU A 159 -6.14 -1.98 -6.41
CA LEU A 159 -5.41 -2.86 -7.33
C LEU A 159 -6.12 -2.82 -8.68
N TYR A 160 -5.41 -2.38 -9.71
CA TYR A 160 -5.84 -2.34 -11.08
C TYR A 160 -5.14 -3.45 -11.85
N ILE A 161 -5.93 -4.36 -12.44
CA ILE A 161 -5.43 -5.47 -13.24
C ILE A 161 -5.89 -5.24 -14.68
N VAL A 162 -4.94 -5.02 -15.57
CA VAL A 162 -5.20 -4.85 -17.00
C VAL A 162 -4.77 -6.13 -17.71
N VAL A 163 -5.73 -6.85 -18.27
CA VAL A 163 -5.49 -8.07 -19.02
C VAL A 163 -5.61 -7.84 -20.52
N ASN A 164 -5.10 -8.80 -21.30
CA ASN A 164 -5.11 -8.76 -22.78
C ASN A 164 -4.44 -7.49 -23.34
N CYS A 165 -3.40 -6.99 -22.68
CA CYS A 165 -2.73 -5.73 -23.03
C CYS A 165 -2.29 -5.67 -24.52
N LYS A 166 -1.92 -6.81 -25.10
CA LYS A 166 -1.46 -6.87 -26.52
C LYS A 166 -2.57 -6.98 -27.56
N THR A 167 -3.83 -7.07 -27.11
CA THR A 167 -4.98 -7.20 -28.03
C THR A 167 -6.07 -6.19 -27.70
N THR A 168 -6.97 -6.53 -26.80
CA THR A 168 -8.05 -5.64 -26.33
C THR A 168 -7.95 -5.50 -24.81
N PRO A 169 -7.25 -4.46 -24.31
CA PRO A 169 -7.05 -4.27 -22.88
C PRO A 169 -8.38 -4.20 -22.11
N THR A 170 -8.46 -4.91 -21.02
CA THR A 170 -9.63 -4.90 -20.13
C THR A 170 -9.18 -4.65 -18.71
N LEU A 171 -9.80 -3.67 -18.05
CA LEU A 171 -9.44 -3.22 -16.69
C LEU A 171 -10.37 -3.83 -15.64
N TYR A 172 -9.77 -4.44 -14.63
CA TYR A 172 -10.42 -4.87 -13.40
C TYR A 172 -9.91 -4.04 -12.24
N ARG A 173 -10.83 -3.55 -11.39
CA ARG A 173 -10.52 -2.61 -10.31
C ARG A 173 -11.00 -3.16 -8.98
N ILE A 174 -10.12 -3.26 -8.02
CA ILE A 174 -10.39 -3.83 -6.71
C ILE A 174 -9.99 -2.81 -5.64
N GLN A 175 -10.97 -2.31 -4.91
CA GLN A 175 -10.73 -1.43 -3.77
C GLN A 175 -10.44 -2.26 -2.53
N ASN A 176 -9.50 -1.79 -1.69
CA ASN A 176 -9.08 -2.47 -0.47
C ASN A 176 -8.74 -3.96 -0.70
N PRO A 177 -7.76 -4.25 -1.58
CA PRO A 177 -7.47 -5.61 -1.97
C PRO A 177 -7.05 -6.50 -0.79
N ALA A 178 -6.43 -5.94 0.24
CA ALA A 178 -6.00 -6.69 1.41
C ALA A 178 -7.16 -7.29 2.23
N GLU A 179 -8.33 -6.64 2.22
CA GLU A 179 -9.52 -7.15 2.92
C GLU A 179 -10.36 -8.07 2.03
N ARG A 180 -10.35 -7.81 0.72
CA ARG A 180 -11.27 -8.48 -0.21
C ARG A 180 -10.72 -9.73 -0.88
N LEU A 181 -9.39 -9.84 -0.96
CA LEU A 181 -8.72 -10.89 -1.70
C LEU A 181 -7.95 -11.81 -0.78
N SER A 182 -7.95 -13.10 -1.13
CA SER A 182 -7.11 -14.11 -0.51
C SER A 182 -5.88 -14.33 -1.38
N PHE A 183 -4.69 -14.20 -0.81
CA PHE A 183 -3.41 -14.36 -1.50
C PHE A 183 -2.70 -15.61 -1.03
N GLU A 184 -2.07 -16.30 -1.96
CA GLU A 184 -1.17 -17.41 -1.66
C GLU A 184 0.25 -16.88 -1.46
N LYS A 185 0.83 -17.13 -0.28
CA LYS A 185 2.21 -16.72 0.00
C LYS A 185 3.19 -17.67 -0.67
N MET A 186 3.98 -17.16 -1.60
CA MET A 186 4.98 -17.95 -2.31
C MET A 186 6.26 -18.13 -1.49
N SER A 187 6.86 -19.32 -1.54
CA SER A 187 7.99 -19.73 -0.68
C SER A 187 9.37 -19.21 -1.12
N LYS A 188 9.49 -18.56 -2.28
CA LYS A 188 10.77 -17.99 -2.76
C LYS A 188 10.71 -16.48 -2.87
N GLY A 189 11.23 -15.80 -1.82
CA GLY A 189 11.06 -14.37 -1.65
C GLY A 189 9.62 -14.08 -1.21
N VAL A 190 9.41 -13.02 -0.45
CA VAL A 190 8.03 -12.73 0.00
C VAL A 190 7.28 -12.10 -1.17
N GLN A 191 6.59 -12.94 -1.92
CA GLN A 191 5.68 -12.56 -3.01
C GLN A 191 4.29 -13.12 -2.72
N TYR A 192 3.27 -12.43 -3.17
CA TYR A 192 1.88 -12.80 -2.99
C TYR A 192 1.28 -13.06 -4.38
N TYR A 193 0.89 -14.31 -4.62
CA TYR A 193 0.20 -14.70 -5.83
C TYR A 193 -1.30 -14.56 -5.66
N LEU A 194 -1.94 -13.94 -6.64
CA LEU A 194 -3.37 -13.76 -6.71
C LEU A 194 -3.90 -14.53 -7.93
N PRO A 195 -4.59 -15.67 -7.71
CA PRO A 195 -5.18 -16.46 -8.79
C PRO A 195 -6.24 -15.68 -9.58
N LEU A 196 -6.41 -16.06 -10.84
CA LEU A 196 -7.38 -15.46 -11.75
C LEU A 196 -8.81 -15.51 -11.19
N GLU A 197 -9.21 -16.65 -10.66
CA GLU A 197 -10.57 -16.90 -10.16
C GLU A 197 -10.90 -15.97 -8.98
N GLU A 198 -9.89 -15.66 -8.18
CA GLU A 198 -10.07 -14.85 -6.97
C GLU A 198 -10.40 -13.39 -7.31
N TRP A 199 -9.69 -12.76 -8.22
CA TRP A 199 -9.92 -11.35 -8.53
C TRP A 199 -11.01 -11.13 -9.57
N GLN A 200 -11.26 -12.07 -10.49
CA GLN A 200 -12.36 -11.97 -11.46
C GLN A 200 -13.76 -11.94 -10.82
N GLN A 201 -13.91 -12.52 -9.64
CA GLN A 201 -15.19 -12.53 -8.93
C GLN A 201 -15.41 -11.29 -8.06
N LYS A 202 -14.35 -10.61 -7.68
CA LYS A 202 -14.37 -9.56 -6.64
C LYS A 202 -14.06 -8.15 -7.14
N TYR A 203 -13.89 -7.96 -8.46
CA TYR A 203 -13.70 -6.62 -9.01
C TYR A 203 -14.99 -5.79 -8.94
N ILE A 204 -14.81 -4.46 -8.90
CA ILE A 204 -15.95 -3.53 -8.91
C ILE A 204 -16.47 -3.41 -10.34
N LYS A 205 -17.71 -3.84 -10.54
CA LYS A 205 -18.46 -3.60 -11.77
C LYS A 205 -18.95 -2.15 -11.80
N GLU A 206 -18.98 -1.56 -12.98
CA GLU A 206 -19.64 -0.27 -13.22
C GLU A 206 -21.15 -0.41 -13.16
#